data_d0d6eb1e2b304ede0586ac5a08406438
#
_entry.id   d0d6eb1e2b304ede0586ac5a08406438
#
_cell.length_a   1.000
_cell.length_b   1.000
_cell.length_c   1.000
_cell.angle_alpha   90.00
_cell.angle_beta   90.00
_cell.angle_gamma   90.00
#
_symmetry.space_group_name_H-M   'P 1'
#
loop_
_entity.id
_entity.type
_entity.pdbx_description
1 polymer ?
#
loop_
_entity_poly.entity_id
_entity_poly.type
_entity_poly.pdbx_seq_one_letter_code
_entity_poly.pdbx_strand_id
1 'polypeptide(L)'
;EFSLHLVAASQYFDAAVGANDRAEYDVDFLLSGAASYFLSDDFGSAKVLCSEYFARMNPETNEPQKIMGNFLGYLLLNRDFHISEDTPDGEQVCRSLLAYYNTGEGAEEIQSLLSEYRKAIYENDAPMEIYYVDILCAIVMVALSKSSWILLPRYSELDQSLWSDYLKSPKAPRMLWPAQQLIGEKGVLRGQSAIVQLPTGVGKTKSIELVIRSSFASGRATTAIIVAPLRALCNEIANDMISAFGDKVLVNQFSDVLEEDFSLDLFLSLKSKILICTPEKLSYIIHHQADFLDEIGLYIFDEGHMFDDGSRGAIYELLISEIRSHISLEEQLILLSAVLSNAEQIQKWLLGEAGVLASDPQIKATPKTIGFASQTKDIHYYSDDSAQEDFYVPRSIEVIALQKRPREKKQRYFPELTDAKDIAIYYANKLCKNGAAAIFANRTSTVLTVINRIIELRNRGHDLAEIKGNSDGEEMNRLAQLMSSYYGEQHPYTIACHLGVLPHYSNLPNGLRLAVEYAFRNKAVRLV
;
A
#
# COMPACT_ATOMS: atom_id res chain seq x y z
N GLU A 1 24.78 8.05 -11.38
CA GLU A 1 25.41 6.70 -11.56
C GLU A 1 25.20 5.78 -10.35
N PHE A 2 25.48 6.26 -9.12
CA PHE A 2 25.35 5.41 -7.90
C PHE A 2 23.91 4.90 -7.68
N SER A 3 22.90 5.72 -7.91
CA SER A 3 21.48 5.33 -7.81
C SER A 3 21.11 4.20 -8.77
N LEU A 4 21.64 4.20 -9.99
CA LEU A 4 21.41 3.13 -10.97
C LEU A 4 22.01 1.80 -10.53
N HIS A 5 23.18 1.83 -9.89
CA HIS A 5 23.79 0.62 -9.34
C HIS A 5 23.02 0.05 -8.14
N LEU A 6 22.46 0.92 -7.31
CA LEU A 6 21.59 0.48 -6.20
C LEU A 6 20.31 -0.18 -6.70
N VAL A 7 19.68 0.38 -7.73
CA VAL A 7 18.49 -0.22 -8.37
C VAL A 7 18.83 -1.58 -8.99
N ALA A 8 19.96 -1.69 -9.69
CA ALA A 8 20.42 -2.96 -10.27
C ALA A 8 20.71 -4.01 -9.17
N ALA A 9 21.35 -3.60 -8.07
CA ALA A 9 21.61 -4.46 -6.92
C ALA A 9 20.29 -4.94 -6.28
N SER A 10 19.32 -4.03 -6.08
CA SER A 10 18.01 -4.36 -5.53
C SER A 10 17.29 -5.41 -6.39
N GLN A 11 17.28 -5.21 -7.70
CA GLN A 11 16.66 -6.15 -8.65
C GLN A 11 17.36 -7.51 -8.64
N TYR A 12 18.68 -7.54 -8.48
CA TYR A 12 19.43 -8.78 -8.34
C TYR A 12 19.02 -9.55 -7.07
N PHE A 13 18.96 -8.86 -5.92
CA PHE A 13 18.53 -9.48 -4.67
C PHE A 13 17.08 -9.98 -4.74
N ASP A 14 16.18 -9.22 -5.38
CA ASP A 14 14.79 -9.61 -5.55
C ASP A 14 14.65 -10.85 -6.44
N ALA A 15 15.38 -10.88 -7.56
CA ALA A 15 15.45 -12.05 -8.44
C ALA A 15 16.04 -13.27 -7.73
N ALA A 16 17.09 -13.09 -6.94
CA ALA A 16 17.71 -14.15 -6.16
C ALA A 16 16.75 -14.73 -5.12
N VAL A 17 16.03 -13.90 -4.38
CA VAL A 17 15.00 -14.32 -3.40
C VAL A 17 13.81 -15.00 -4.08
N GLY A 18 13.43 -14.57 -5.30
CA GLY A 18 12.34 -15.12 -6.10
C GLY A 18 12.68 -16.45 -6.81
N ALA A 19 13.96 -16.68 -7.13
CA ALA A 19 14.42 -17.87 -7.83
C ALA A 19 14.64 -19.05 -6.86
N ASN A 20 13.80 -19.89 -6.88
CA ASN A 20 13.79 -21.32 -6.63
C ASN A 20 14.11 -21.95 -5.30
N ASP A 21 14.92 -21.79 -4.43
CA ASP A 21 15.00 -22.59 -3.20
C ASP A 21 15.17 -21.70 -1.97
N ARG A 22 14.02 -21.34 -1.40
CA ARG A 22 13.93 -20.52 -0.18
C ARG A 22 14.71 -21.09 1.02
N ALA A 23 15.21 -22.30 0.93
CA ALA A 23 15.97 -22.97 2.00
C ALA A 23 17.46 -22.62 1.98
N GLU A 24 18.02 -22.15 0.87
CA GLU A 24 19.47 -21.92 0.71
C GLU A 24 19.91 -20.44 0.72
N TYR A 25 18.95 -19.47 0.71
CA TYR A 25 19.34 -18.07 0.76
C TYR A 25 19.73 -17.66 2.17
N ASP A 26 20.96 -17.25 2.26
CA ASP A 26 21.55 -16.63 3.43
C ASP A 26 20.70 -15.40 3.86
N VAL A 27 20.46 -15.29 5.13
CA VAL A 27 19.78 -14.16 5.79
C VAL A 27 20.41 -12.83 5.39
N ASP A 28 21.71 -12.85 5.09
CA ASP A 28 22.49 -11.72 4.61
C ASP A 28 21.99 -11.15 3.28
N PHE A 29 21.53 -11.99 2.36
CA PHE A 29 20.95 -11.56 1.09
C PHE A 29 19.65 -10.76 1.28
N LEU A 30 18.80 -11.22 2.19
CA LEU A 30 17.53 -10.52 2.49
C LEU A 30 17.80 -9.15 3.09
N LEU A 31 18.76 -9.06 4.01
CA LEU A 31 19.10 -7.82 4.68
C LEU A 31 19.80 -6.84 3.73
N SER A 32 20.75 -7.32 2.92
CA SER A 32 21.43 -6.51 1.90
C SER A 32 20.46 -6.01 0.81
N GLY A 33 19.51 -6.86 0.42
CA GLY A 33 18.44 -6.48 -0.50
C GLY A 33 17.51 -5.40 0.08
N ALA A 34 17.09 -5.57 1.34
CA ALA A 34 16.27 -4.57 2.04
C ALA A 34 17.02 -3.23 2.16
N ALA A 35 18.31 -3.26 2.48
CA ALA A 35 19.17 -2.08 2.54
C ALA A 35 19.31 -1.38 1.18
N SER A 36 19.53 -2.14 0.11
CA SER A 36 19.66 -1.60 -1.25
C SER A 36 18.37 -0.92 -1.72
N TYR A 37 17.21 -1.54 -1.48
CA TYR A 37 15.91 -0.93 -1.74
C TYR A 37 15.66 0.32 -0.88
N PHE A 38 16.06 0.27 0.40
CA PHE A 38 15.94 1.43 1.28
C PHE A 38 16.76 2.62 0.78
N LEU A 39 18.00 2.38 0.37
CA LEU A 39 18.90 3.41 -0.15
C LEU A 39 18.52 3.93 -1.56
N SER A 40 17.71 3.17 -2.30
CA SER A 40 17.14 3.59 -3.59
C SER A 40 15.74 4.21 -3.48
N ASP A 41 15.26 4.49 -2.26
CA ASP A 41 13.93 5.08 -1.97
C ASP A 41 12.73 4.17 -2.30
N ASP A 42 12.95 2.90 -2.57
CA ASP A 42 11.89 1.90 -2.71
C ASP A 42 11.57 1.24 -1.36
N PHE A 43 10.97 2.02 -0.47
CA PHE A 43 10.65 1.56 0.89
C PHE A 43 9.60 0.44 0.92
N GLY A 44 8.77 0.33 -0.11
CA GLY A 44 7.80 -0.75 -0.25
C GLY A 44 8.48 -2.11 -0.38
N SER A 45 9.40 -2.24 -1.32
CA SER A 45 10.20 -3.46 -1.53
C SER A 45 11.14 -3.73 -0.37
N ALA A 46 11.80 -2.68 0.17
CA ALA A 46 12.62 -2.79 1.37
C ALA A 46 11.85 -3.40 2.55
N LYS A 47 10.61 -2.97 2.76
CA LYS A 47 9.71 -3.49 3.81
C LYS A 47 9.41 -4.98 3.63
N VAL A 48 9.19 -5.45 2.41
CA VAL A 48 8.90 -6.86 2.12
C VAL A 48 10.11 -7.73 2.47
N LEU A 49 11.31 -7.39 1.98
CA LEU A 49 12.53 -8.14 2.26
C LEU A 49 12.92 -8.08 3.74
N CYS A 50 12.74 -6.93 4.38
CA CYS A 50 12.96 -6.77 5.82
C CYS A 50 12.01 -7.67 6.63
N SER A 51 10.75 -7.80 6.23
CA SER A 51 9.80 -8.72 6.87
C SER A 51 10.22 -10.19 6.73
N GLU A 52 10.72 -10.58 5.56
CA GLU A 52 11.21 -11.92 5.29
C GLU A 52 12.50 -12.21 6.07
N TYR A 53 13.40 -11.21 6.20
CA TYR A 53 14.58 -11.28 7.06
C TYR A 53 14.22 -11.67 8.49
N PHE A 54 13.26 -10.97 9.11
CA PHE A 54 12.83 -11.28 10.47
C PHE A 54 12.11 -12.62 10.62
N ALA A 55 11.50 -13.12 9.56
CA ALA A 55 10.90 -14.46 9.57
C ALA A 55 11.93 -15.59 9.58
N ARG A 56 13.18 -15.30 9.16
CA ARG A 56 14.27 -16.29 9.01
C ARG A 56 15.52 -15.98 9.82
N MET A 57 15.52 -14.90 10.59
CA MET A 57 16.69 -14.41 11.32
C MET A 57 17.37 -15.51 12.14
N ASN A 58 18.68 -15.65 11.94
CA ASN A 58 19.54 -16.51 12.74
C ASN A 58 20.20 -15.66 13.86
N PRO A 59 20.32 -16.13 15.09
CA PRO A 59 21.01 -15.41 16.17
C PRO A 59 22.53 -15.21 15.94
N GLU A 60 23.15 -15.99 15.06
CA GLU A 60 24.60 -15.91 14.77
C GLU A 60 24.93 -14.84 13.70
N THR A 61 24.63 -13.58 13.96
CA THR A 61 24.98 -12.45 13.06
C THR A 61 25.97 -11.52 13.76
N ASN A 62 26.81 -10.81 12.97
CA ASN A 62 27.74 -9.82 13.52
C ASN A 62 27.01 -8.58 14.07
N GLU A 63 27.69 -7.79 14.91
CA GLU A 63 27.08 -6.66 15.59
C GLU A 63 26.53 -5.58 14.64
N PRO A 64 27.29 -5.04 13.65
CA PRO A 64 26.75 -4.06 12.70
C PRO A 64 25.53 -4.57 11.93
N GLN A 65 25.49 -5.84 11.58
CA GLN A 65 24.38 -6.48 10.90
C GLN A 65 23.12 -6.54 11.78
N LYS A 66 23.28 -6.89 13.08
CA LYS A 66 22.18 -6.89 14.06
C LYS A 66 21.59 -5.48 14.21
N ILE A 67 22.45 -4.47 14.38
CA ILE A 67 22.01 -3.06 14.52
C ILE A 67 21.28 -2.62 13.28
N MET A 68 21.83 -2.89 12.09
CA MET A 68 21.21 -2.51 10.81
C MET A 68 19.84 -3.17 10.62
N GLY A 69 19.73 -4.48 10.88
CA GLY A 69 18.47 -5.22 10.78
C GLY A 69 17.41 -4.66 11.74
N ASN A 70 17.76 -4.46 13.00
CA ASN A 70 16.87 -3.90 14.01
C ASN A 70 16.42 -2.47 13.64
N PHE A 71 17.32 -1.64 13.13
CA PHE A 71 16.99 -0.27 12.74
C PHE A 71 16.07 -0.22 11.51
N LEU A 72 16.33 -1.05 10.48
CA LEU A 72 15.41 -1.20 9.35
C LEU A 72 14.03 -1.73 9.80
N GLY A 73 14.01 -2.71 10.70
CA GLY A 73 12.77 -3.21 11.29
C GLY A 73 11.99 -2.12 12.04
N TYR A 74 12.68 -1.27 12.78
CA TYR A 74 12.09 -0.12 13.46
C TYR A 74 11.49 0.90 12.47
N LEU A 75 12.22 1.25 11.41
CA LEU A 75 11.80 2.24 10.42
C LEU A 75 10.65 1.76 9.53
N LEU A 76 10.71 0.50 9.06
CA LEU A 76 9.85 -0.02 8.01
C LEU A 76 8.66 -0.84 8.54
N LEU A 77 8.85 -1.56 9.66
CA LEU A 77 7.88 -2.52 10.18
C LEU A 77 7.25 -2.08 11.50
N ASN A 78 7.60 -0.91 12.03
CA ASN A 78 7.20 -0.44 13.36
C ASN A 78 7.53 -1.46 14.48
N ARG A 79 8.63 -2.21 14.34
CA ARG A 79 9.11 -3.10 15.41
C ARG A 79 9.75 -2.25 16.50
N ASP A 80 9.77 -2.80 17.73
CA ASP A 80 10.53 -2.19 18.81
C ASP A 80 12.02 -2.24 18.48
N PHE A 81 12.72 -1.13 18.68
CA PHE A 81 14.16 -1.06 18.51
C PHE A 81 14.82 -1.52 19.81
N HIS A 82 15.25 -2.78 19.82
CA HIS A 82 15.88 -3.38 20.99
C HIS A 82 17.38 -3.11 21.01
N ILE A 83 17.86 -2.61 22.15
CA ILE A 83 19.28 -2.52 22.45
C ILE A 83 19.66 -3.89 23.02
N SER A 84 20.49 -4.64 22.30
CA SER A 84 20.93 -5.95 22.73
C SER A 84 22.20 -5.83 23.58
N GLU A 85 22.29 -6.63 24.64
CA GLU A 85 23.55 -6.77 25.41
C GLU A 85 24.69 -7.37 24.54
N ASP A 86 24.34 -7.93 23.39
CA ASP A 86 25.26 -8.48 22.40
C ASP A 86 25.85 -7.44 21.43
N THR A 87 25.62 -6.15 21.68
CA THR A 87 26.11 -5.04 20.83
C THR A 87 26.83 -3.97 21.66
N PRO A 88 27.94 -4.33 22.37
CA PRO A 88 28.57 -3.41 23.33
C PRO A 88 29.18 -2.18 22.68
N ASP A 89 29.75 -2.30 21.48
CA ASP A 89 30.42 -1.20 20.79
C ASP A 89 29.41 -0.25 20.10
N GLY A 90 28.27 -0.79 19.65
CA GLY A 90 27.19 -0.02 19.01
C GLY A 90 26.08 0.42 19.96
N GLU A 91 26.12 0.07 21.24
CA GLU A 91 25.05 0.36 22.21
C GLU A 91 24.73 1.85 22.27
N GLN A 92 25.77 2.70 22.28
CA GLN A 92 25.59 4.13 22.36
C GLN A 92 24.93 4.71 21.11
N VAL A 93 25.25 4.20 19.93
CA VAL A 93 24.59 4.55 18.67
C VAL A 93 23.09 4.18 18.74
N CYS A 94 22.78 2.98 19.21
CA CYS A 94 21.40 2.52 19.36
C CYS A 94 20.59 3.38 20.33
N ARG A 95 21.19 3.72 21.50
CA ARG A 95 20.57 4.61 22.51
C ARG A 95 20.28 6.00 21.95
N SER A 96 21.24 6.59 21.24
CA SER A 96 21.10 7.92 20.66
C SER A 96 20.07 7.95 19.52
N LEU A 97 20.01 6.91 18.67
CA LEU A 97 18.95 6.75 17.65
C LEU A 97 17.57 6.67 18.29
N LEU A 98 17.42 5.83 19.33
CA LEU A 98 16.15 5.69 20.03
C LEU A 98 15.72 7.01 20.73
N ALA A 99 16.66 7.70 21.37
CA ALA A 99 16.43 9.00 22.01
C ALA A 99 15.97 10.03 20.96
N TYR A 100 16.66 10.11 19.82
CA TYR A 100 16.29 11.00 18.73
C TYR A 100 14.85 10.77 18.23
N TYR A 101 14.48 9.54 17.94
CA TYR A 101 13.12 9.26 17.44
C TYR A 101 12.03 9.47 18.50
N ASN A 102 12.40 9.52 19.79
CA ASN A 102 11.47 9.84 20.87
C ASN A 102 11.38 11.35 21.16
N THR A 103 12.43 12.13 20.89
CA THR A 103 12.49 13.55 21.28
C THR A 103 12.64 14.51 20.09
N GLY A 104 13.22 14.06 18.99
CA GLY A 104 13.59 14.90 17.84
C GLY A 104 14.93 15.62 18.01
N GLU A 105 15.66 15.37 19.11
CA GLU A 105 16.92 16.05 19.44
C GLU A 105 18.12 15.10 19.31
N GLY A 106 19.31 15.63 19.08
CA GLY A 106 20.56 14.88 19.08
C GLY A 106 21.00 14.31 17.72
N ALA A 107 20.46 14.77 16.59
CA ALA A 107 20.85 14.26 15.26
C ALA A 107 22.35 14.43 14.95
N GLU A 108 22.97 15.53 15.37
CA GLU A 108 24.41 15.78 15.16
C GLU A 108 25.27 14.84 16.02
N GLU A 109 24.83 14.54 17.24
CA GLU A 109 25.52 13.59 18.12
C GLU A 109 25.54 12.18 17.53
N ILE A 110 24.44 11.74 16.90
CA ILE A 110 24.36 10.44 16.20
C ILE A 110 25.41 10.35 15.10
N GLN A 111 25.63 11.42 14.33
CA GLN A 111 26.63 11.40 13.26
C GLN A 111 28.05 11.24 13.81
N SER A 112 28.38 11.88 14.93
CA SER A 112 29.66 11.73 15.60
C SER A 112 29.86 10.29 16.11
N LEU A 113 28.86 9.77 16.82
CA LEU A 113 28.91 8.40 17.37
C LEU A 113 29.01 7.33 16.27
N LEU A 114 28.29 7.50 15.17
CA LEU A 114 28.41 6.61 14.01
C LEU A 114 29.81 6.63 13.41
N SER A 115 30.43 7.81 13.34
CA SER A 115 31.79 7.96 12.82
C SER A 115 32.83 7.26 13.71
N GLU A 116 32.64 7.37 15.03
CA GLU A 116 33.49 6.70 16.04
C GLU A 116 33.30 5.18 15.97
N TYR A 117 32.05 4.70 15.93
CA TYR A 117 31.72 3.29 15.81
C TYR A 117 32.29 2.68 14.52
N ARG A 118 32.09 3.35 13.39
CA ARG A 118 32.66 2.95 12.10
C ARG A 118 34.18 2.80 12.20
N LYS A 119 34.85 3.78 12.80
CA LYS A 119 36.33 3.75 12.97
C LYS A 119 36.77 2.55 13.81
N ALA A 120 36.08 2.25 14.91
CA ALA A 120 36.39 1.10 15.77
C ALA A 120 36.24 -0.23 14.99
N ILE A 121 35.18 -0.39 14.17
CA ILE A 121 35.01 -1.59 13.34
C ILE A 121 36.11 -1.70 12.27
N TYR A 122 36.55 -0.60 11.67
CA TYR A 122 37.66 -0.63 10.72
C TYR A 122 39.00 -1.01 11.35
N GLU A 123 39.21 -0.70 12.62
CA GLU A 123 40.41 -1.09 13.36
C GLU A 123 40.47 -2.61 13.64
N ASN A 124 39.32 -3.30 13.66
CA ASN A 124 39.24 -4.75 13.83
C ASN A 124 39.48 -5.55 12.53
N ASP A 125 39.55 -4.90 11.37
CA ASP A 125 39.83 -5.48 10.05
C ASP A 125 39.00 -6.72 9.67
N ALA A 126 37.71 -6.72 10.07
CA ALA A 126 36.76 -7.79 9.74
C ALA A 126 35.91 -7.39 8.53
N PRO A 127 36.13 -7.95 7.30
CA PRO A 127 35.52 -7.45 6.07
C PRO A 127 33.99 -7.40 6.07
N MET A 128 33.33 -8.38 6.70
CA MET A 128 31.87 -8.40 6.76
C MET A 128 31.32 -7.35 7.74
N GLU A 129 32.00 -7.07 8.83
CA GLU A 129 31.61 -6.02 9.75
C GLU A 129 31.80 -4.64 9.12
N ILE A 130 32.90 -4.43 8.39
CA ILE A 130 33.14 -3.21 7.61
C ILE A 130 32.03 -2.98 6.57
N TYR A 131 31.64 -4.03 5.84
CA TYR A 131 30.55 -3.96 4.88
C TYR A 131 29.24 -3.50 5.52
N TYR A 132 28.85 -4.12 6.64
CA TYR A 132 27.58 -3.79 7.29
C TYR A 132 27.60 -2.44 8.03
N VAL A 133 28.72 -2.02 8.62
CA VAL A 133 28.82 -0.71 9.26
C VAL A 133 28.72 0.43 8.24
N ASP A 134 29.30 0.26 7.05
CA ASP A 134 29.19 1.25 5.98
C ASP A 134 27.76 1.42 5.49
N ILE A 135 27.05 0.31 5.29
CA ILE A 135 25.64 0.35 4.91
C ILE A 135 24.77 0.93 6.04
N LEU A 136 25.01 0.55 7.29
CA LEU A 136 24.34 1.10 8.45
C LEU A 136 24.49 2.62 8.51
N CYS A 137 25.71 3.14 8.33
CA CYS A 137 25.96 4.58 8.29
C CYS A 137 25.13 5.25 7.18
N ALA A 138 25.12 4.67 5.97
CA ALA A 138 24.32 5.19 4.86
C ALA A 138 22.81 5.20 5.17
N ILE A 139 22.28 4.12 5.72
CA ILE A 139 20.86 4.00 6.12
C ILE A 139 20.51 5.05 7.18
N VAL A 140 21.33 5.20 8.22
CA VAL A 140 21.08 6.19 9.29
C VAL A 140 21.08 7.61 8.73
N MET A 141 22.04 7.96 7.87
CA MET A 141 22.10 9.29 7.25
C MET A 141 20.87 9.58 6.39
N VAL A 142 20.42 8.61 5.57
CA VAL A 142 19.19 8.75 4.78
C VAL A 142 17.96 8.87 5.70
N ALA A 143 17.86 8.03 6.73
CA ALA A 143 16.74 8.05 7.67
C ALA A 143 16.65 9.37 8.44
N LEU A 144 17.77 9.92 8.89
CA LEU A 144 17.80 11.24 9.56
C LEU A 144 17.41 12.36 8.60
N SER A 145 17.93 12.37 7.37
CA SER A 145 17.59 13.39 6.37
C SER A 145 16.10 13.41 6.00
N LYS A 146 15.44 12.25 6.07
CA LYS A 146 14.00 12.07 5.78
C LYS A 146 13.13 11.97 7.04
N SER A 147 13.72 12.23 8.21
CA SER A 147 13.02 12.14 9.49
C SER A 147 11.79 13.03 9.54
N SER A 148 10.69 12.48 10.05
CA SER A 148 9.46 13.23 10.25
C SER A 148 9.62 14.36 11.26
N TRP A 149 10.55 14.24 12.23
CA TRP A 149 10.88 15.30 13.18
C TRP A 149 11.46 16.56 12.51
N ILE A 150 12.17 16.40 11.41
CA ILE A 150 12.77 17.51 10.64
C ILE A 150 11.81 17.98 9.55
N LEU A 151 11.25 17.05 8.78
CA LEU A 151 10.54 17.41 7.56
C LEU A 151 9.11 17.91 7.79
N LEU A 152 8.37 17.40 8.79
CA LEU A 152 7.00 17.87 9.02
C LEU A 152 6.95 19.32 9.48
N PRO A 153 7.73 19.77 10.48
CA PRO A 153 7.80 21.19 10.85
C PRO A 153 8.24 22.06 9.66
N ARG A 154 9.28 21.63 8.93
CA ARG A 154 9.80 22.36 7.77
C ARG A 154 8.77 22.52 6.65
N TYR A 155 8.06 21.44 6.30
CA TYR A 155 7.10 21.46 5.19
C TYR A 155 5.78 22.13 5.55
N SER A 156 5.36 22.10 6.80
CA SER A 156 4.15 22.76 7.26
C SER A 156 4.37 24.21 7.71
N GLU A 157 5.63 24.61 7.93
CA GLU A 157 6.03 25.89 8.55
C GLU A 157 5.41 26.09 9.95
N LEU A 158 5.13 24.97 10.63
CA LEU A 158 4.62 24.97 12.00
C LEU A 158 5.74 24.68 12.99
N ASP A 159 5.60 25.21 14.20
CA ASP A 159 6.53 24.90 15.29
C ASP A 159 6.54 23.39 15.59
N GLN A 160 7.72 22.87 15.92
CA GLN A 160 7.91 21.44 16.20
C GLN A 160 7.03 20.97 17.37
N SER A 161 6.73 21.85 18.34
CA SER A 161 5.88 21.50 19.48
C SER A 161 4.47 21.09 19.07
N LEU A 162 3.92 21.63 17.98
CA LEU A 162 2.61 21.25 17.43
C LEU A 162 2.59 19.85 16.84
N TRP A 163 3.74 19.35 16.43
CA TRP A 163 3.90 17.98 15.92
C TRP A 163 4.34 16.98 16.99
N SER A 164 4.89 17.44 18.12
CA SER A 164 5.54 16.60 19.13
C SER A 164 4.66 15.45 19.64
N ASP A 165 3.42 15.73 20.01
CA ASP A 165 2.49 14.69 20.50
C ASP A 165 2.22 13.59 19.46
N TYR A 166 2.12 13.99 18.19
CA TYR A 166 1.93 13.05 17.11
C TYR A 166 3.21 12.24 16.86
N LEU A 167 4.36 12.90 16.77
CA LEU A 167 5.64 12.27 16.45
C LEU A 167 6.11 11.27 17.51
N LYS A 168 5.72 11.47 18.76
CA LYS A 168 5.94 10.50 19.87
C LYS A 168 4.99 9.30 19.79
N SER A 169 3.91 9.39 19.01
CA SER A 169 2.97 8.29 18.86
C SER A 169 3.56 7.16 17.99
N PRO A 170 3.31 5.88 18.31
CA PRO A 170 3.70 4.76 17.46
C PRO A 170 3.03 4.76 16.07
N LYS A 171 1.98 5.57 15.89
CA LYS A 171 1.26 5.73 14.62
C LYS A 171 1.95 6.71 13.66
N ALA A 172 2.84 7.56 14.17
CA ALA A 172 3.57 8.51 13.33
C ALA A 172 4.62 7.79 12.47
N PRO A 173 4.77 8.18 11.20
CA PRO A 173 5.85 7.68 10.39
C PRO A 173 7.19 8.17 10.96
N ARG A 174 8.17 7.28 11.08
CA ARG A 174 9.51 7.66 11.54
C ARG A 174 10.23 8.54 10.53
N MET A 175 9.92 8.32 9.26
CA MET A 175 10.45 9.08 8.12
C MET A 175 9.37 9.29 7.07
N LEU A 176 9.49 10.35 6.29
CA LEU A 176 8.58 10.62 5.18
C LEU A 176 9.01 9.87 3.93
N TRP A 177 8.10 9.16 3.33
CA TRP A 177 8.30 8.49 2.05
C TRP A 177 8.20 9.49 0.90
N PRO A 178 8.69 9.15 -0.32
CA PRO A 178 8.73 10.10 -1.44
C PRO A 178 7.40 10.81 -1.72
N ALA A 179 6.27 10.12 -1.59
CA ALA A 179 4.95 10.71 -1.79
C ALA A 179 4.62 11.81 -0.76
N GLN A 180 4.95 11.59 0.53
CA GLN A 180 4.75 12.59 1.58
C GLN A 180 5.75 13.75 1.46
N GLN A 181 6.98 13.48 1.00
CA GLN A 181 7.97 14.53 0.72
C GLN A 181 7.48 15.42 -0.43
N LEU A 182 6.99 14.83 -1.53
CA LEU A 182 6.45 15.57 -2.67
C LEU A 182 5.33 16.54 -2.26
N ILE A 183 4.34 16.09 -1.50
CA ILE A 183 3.25 16.98 -1.03
C ILE A 183 3.78 18.07 -0.11
N GLY A 184 4.79 17.77 0.71
CA GLY A 184 5.47 18.75 1.56
C GLY A 184 6.19 19.83 0.76
N GLU A 185 7.02 19.42 -0.19
CA GLU A 185 7.79 20.30 -1.09
C GLU A 185 6.89 21.19 -1.95
N LYS A 186 5.76 20.65 -2.40
CA LYS A 186 4.74 21.40 -3.15
C LYS A 186 3.88 22.32 -2.28
N GLY A 187 4.15 22.41 -0.98
CA GLY A 187 3.46 23.32 -0.08
C GLY A 187 2.05 22.88 0.33
N VAL A 188 1.64 21.65 0.04
CA VAL A 188 0.30 21.16 0.40
C VAL A 188 0.12 21.13 1.92
N LEU A 189 1.18 20.82 2.68
CA LEU A 189 1.14 20.87 4.14
C LEU A 189 1.06 22.32 4.68
N ARG A 190 1.38 23.33 3.87
CA ARG A 190 1.23 24.76 4.24
C ARG A 190 -0.11 25.35 3.86
N GLY A 191 -1.00 24.57 3.25
CA GLY A 191 -2.32 25.02 2.84
C GLY A 191 -2.48 25.29 1.35
N GLN A 192 -1.48 24.99 0.51
CA GLN A 192 -1.63 25.10 -0.94
C GLN A 192 -2.67 24.11 -1.46
N SER A 193 -3.63 24.61 -2.22
CA SER A 193 -4.58 23.76 -2.97
C SER A 193 -3.84 23.05 -4.10
N ALA A 194 -4.11 21.75 -4.28
CA ALA A 194 -3.30 20.90 -5.15
C ALA A 194 -4.09 19.84 -5.91
N ILE A 195 -3.64 19.55 -7.13
CA ILE A 195 -3.85 18.24 -7.76
C ILE A 195 -2.69 17.35 -7.37
N VAL A 196 -2.98 16.23 -6.73
CA VAL A 196 -1.96 15.29 -6.24
C VAL A 196 -2.09 13.98 -7.02
N GLN A 197 -1.16 13.75 -7.93
CA GLN A 197 -1.12 12.54 -8.74
C GLN A 197 -0.10 11.57 -8.16
N LEU A 198 -0.57 10.53 -7.52
CA LEU A 198 0.24 9.51 -6.85
C LEU A 198 -0.25 8.11 -7.20
N PRO A 199 0.63 7.17 -7.55
CA PRO A 199 0.25 5.78 -7.79
C PRO A 199 -0.47 5.16 -6.59
N THR A 200 -1.19 4.05 -6.80
CA THR A 200 -1.75 3.27 -5.70
C THR A 200 -0.63 2.61 -4.89
N GLY A 201 -0.76 2.55 -3.56
CA GLY A 201 0.21 1.88 -2.68
C GLY A 201 1.39 2.72 -2.19
N VAL A 202 1.56 3.98 -2.63
CA VAL A 202 2.64 4.88 -2.17
C VAL A 202 2.33 5.59 -0.84
N GLY A 203 1.21 5.30 -0.20
CA GLY A 203 0.81 5.90 1.07
C GLY A 203 -0.07 7.14 0.93
N LYS A 204 -1.00 7.18 -0.03
CA LYS A 204 -2.00 8.25 -0.18
C LYS A 204 -2.74 8.55 1.12
N THR A 205 -3.25 7.53 1.81
CA THR A 205 -3.99 7.69 3.07
C THR A 205 -3.13 8.37 4.15
N LYS A 206 -1.84 8.02 4.24
CA LYS A 206 -0.93 8.69 5.16
C LYS A 206 -0.69 10.15 4.75
N SER A 207 -0.62 10.43 3.45
CA SER A 207 -0.52 11.80 2.93
C SER A 207 -1.75 12.64 3.32
N ILE A 208 -2.95 12.10 3.16
CA ILE A 208 -4.21 12.72 3.60
C ILE A 208 -4.18 13.01 5.10
N GLU A 209 -3.80 12.04 5.92
CA GLU A 209 -3.68 12.20 7.37
C GLU A 209 -2.76 13.37 7.74
N LEU A 210 -1.57 13.46 7.12
CA LEU A 210 -0.61 14.53 7.39
C LEU A 210 -1.14 15.91 7.00
N VAL A 211 -1.85 16.02 5.88
CA VAL A 211 -2.48 17.27 5.45
C VAL A 211 -3.55 17.72 6.45
N ILE A 212 -4.43 16.81 6.88
CA ILE A 212 -5.48 17.12 7.87
C ILE A 212 -4.85 17.55 9.20
N ARG A 213 -3.81 16.82 9.67
CA ARG A 213 -3.09 17.19 10.91
C ARG A 213 -2.47 18.59 10.82
N SER A 214 -1.82 18.89 9.70
CA SER A 214 -1.23 20.21 9.47
C SER A 214 -2.28 21.30 9.43
N SER A 215 -3.40 21.05 8.77
CA SER A 215 -4.51 22.02 8.66
C SER A 215 -5.15 22.30 10.03
N PHE A 216 -5.38 21.24 10.85
CA PHE A 216 -5.93 21.39 12.19
C PHE A 216 -4.94 22.05 13.17
N ALA A 217 -3.66 21.65 13.12
CA ALA A 217 -2.63 22.21 14.00
C ALA A 217 -2.36 23.68 13.72
N SER A 218 -2.48 24.13 12.48
CA SER A 218 -2.34 25.54 12.09
C SER A 218 -3.58 26.38 12.33
N GLY A 219 -4.73 25.76 12.63
CA GLY A 219 -6.01 26.45 12.76
C GLY A 219 -6.65 26.87 11.43
N ARG A 220 -6.09 26.46 10.27
CA ARG A 220 -6.66 26.75 8.93
C ARG A 220 -8.02 26.09 8.72
N ALA A 221 -8.22 24.92 9.30
CA ALA A 221 -9.51 24.24 9.30
C ALA A 221 -9.82 23.66 10.68
N THR A 222 -11.10 23.60 11.00
CA THR A 222 -11.66 22.82 12.10
C THR A 222 -12.44 21.62 11.58
N THR A 223 -12.88 21.71 10.34
CA THR A 223 -13.63 20.65 9.64
C THR A 223 -12.95 20.32 8.32
N ALA A 224 -12.65 19.05 8.10
CA ALA A 224 -12.18 18.50 6.83
C ALA A 224 -13.24 17.57 6.25
N ILE A 225 -13.44 17.62 4.92
CA ILE A 225 -14.29 16.67 4.23
C ILE A 225 -13.50 15.85 3.24
N ILE A 226 -13.74 14.53 3.23
CA ILE A 226 -13.16 13.60 2.28
C ILE A 226 -14.28 13.02 1.43
N VAL A 227 -14.19 13.22 0.14
CA VAL A 227 -15.16 12.73 -0.84
C VAL A 227 -14.54 11.58 -1.62
N ALA A 228 -15.13 10.40 -1.51
CA ALA A 228 -14.69 9.22 -2.24
C ALA A 228 -15.82 8.63 -3.08
N PRO A 229 -15.56 8.15 -4.32
CA PRO A 229 -16.62 7.81 -5.27
C PRO A 229 -17.42 6.55 -4.90
N LEU A 230 -16.87 5.71 -4.04
CA LEU A 230 -17.49 4.44 -3.66
C LEU A 230 -17.65 4.32 -2.14
N ARG A 231 -18.81 3.83 -1.70
CA ARG A 231 -19.10 3.58 -0.28
C ARG A 231 -18.07 2.69 0.42
N ALA A 232 -17.55 1.68 -0.29
CA ALA A 232 -16.50 0.80 0.23
C ALA A 232 -15.22 1.59 0.54
N LEU A 233 -14.83 2.53 -0.33
CA LEU A 233 -13.70 3.43 -0.08
C LEU A 233 -13.98 4.39 1.07
N CYS A 234 -15.20 4.94 1.17
CA CYS A 234 -15.58 5.77 2.32
C CYS A 234 -15.41 5.01 3.63
N ASN A 235 -15.85 3.73 3.69
CA ASN A 235 -15.68 2.88 4.88
C ASN A 235 -14.20 2.63 5.21
N GLU A 236 -13.37 2.34 4.22
CA GLU A 236 -11.94 2.12 4.39
C GLU A 236 -11.26 3.39 4.92
N ILE A 237 -11.49 4.53 4.28
CA ILE A 237 -10.94 5.83 4.70
C ILE A 237 -11.42 6.18 6.12
N ALA A 238 -12.69 5.94 6.45
CA ALA A 238 -13.22 6.20 7.79
C ALA A 238 -12.50 5.39 8.86
N ASN A 239 -12.32 4.09 8.64
CA ASN A 239 -11.59 3.22 9.56
C ASN A 239 -10.13 3.66 9.73
N ASP A 240 -9.47 4.06 8.64
CA ASP A 240 -8.10 4.56 8.67
C ASP A 240 -8.01 5.87 9.46
N MET A 241 -8.95 6.81 9.26
CA MET A 241 -8.98 8.08 9.98
C MET A 241 -9.32 7.89 11.47
N ILE A 242 -10.29 7.02 11.80
CA ILE A 242 -10.59 6.63 13.19
C ILE A 242 -9.34 6.04 13.85
N SER A 243 -8.67 5.12 13.15
CA SER A 243 -7.42 4.55 13.66
C SER A 243 -6.34 5.61 13.85
N ALA A 244 -6.19 6.56 12.93
CA ALA A 244 -5.15 7.57 12.98
C ALA A 244 -5.37 8.62 14.07
N PHE A 245 -6.57 9.15 14.19
CA PHE A 245 -6.88 10.30 15.07
C PHE A 245 -7.42 9.88 16.44
N GLY A 246 -7.99 8.69 16.58
CA GLY A 246 -8.60 8.22 17.82
C GLY A 246 -9.72 9.17 18.29
N ASP A 247 -9.89 9.30 19.61
CA ASP A 247 -10.94 10.13 20.22
C ASP A 247 -10.67 11.65 20.16
N LYS A 248 -9.52 12.08 19.60
CA LYS A 248 -9.14 13.50 19.54
C LYS A 248 -9.91 14.28 18.46
N VAL A 249 -10.42 13.57 17.44
CA VAL A 249 -11.15 14.14 16.30
C VAL A 249 -12.39 13.31 16.03
N LEU A 250 -13.52 13.96 15.84
CA LEU A 250 -14.74 13.25 15.42
C LEU A 250 -14.63 12.86 13.95
N VAL A 251 -14.57 11.56 13.68
CA VAL A 251 -14.65 11.02 12.33
C VAL A 251 -16.07 10.51 12.10
N ASN A 252 -16.78 11.12 11.17
CA ASN A 252 -18.15 10.72 10.83
C ASN A 252 -18.25 10.34 9.36
N GLN A 253 -18.82 9.17 9.11
CA GLN A 253 -19.16 8.72 7.78
C GLN A 253 -20.66 8.92 7.56
N PHE A 254 -20.99 9.73 6.58
CA PHE A 254 -22.38 9.83 6.11
C PHE A 254 -22.75 8.58 5.30
N SER A 255 -23.19 7.53 6.01
CA SER A 255 -23.77 6.34 5.39
C SER A 255 -25.23 6.56 4.98
N ASP A 256 -25.89 5.55 4.43
CA ASP A 256 -27.17 5.63 3.74
C ASP A 256 -28.41 6.00 4.55
N VAL A 257 -28.26 6.14 5.83
CA VAL A 257 -29.40 6.42 6.68
C VAL A 257 -29.69 7.92 6.55
N LEU A 258 -30.79 8.22 5.88
CA LEU A 258 -31.56 9.42 6.09
C LEU A 258 -32.12 9.32 7.51
N GLU A 259 -31.24 9.35 8.52
CA GLU A 259 -31.70 9.50 9.88
C GLU A 259 -32.10 10.96 10.03
N GLU A 260 -33.39 11.17 10.20
CA GLU A 260 -34.01 12.44 10.58
C GLU A 260 -33.40 13.03 11.87
N ASP A 261 -32.50 12.29 12.53
CA ASP A 261 -31.86 12.61 13.79
C ASP A 261 -30.38 13.04 13.70
N PHE A 262 -29.86 13.37 12.50
CA PHE A 262 -28.57 14.04 12.44
C PHE A 262 -28.72 15.47 12.97
N SER A 263 -28.53 15.66 14.28
CA SER A 263 -28.51 17.00 14.83
C SER A 263 -27.20 17.66 14.43
N LEU A 264 -27.26 18.51 13.42
CA LEU A 264 -26.15 19.36 12.98
C LEU A 264 -25.59 20.15 14.18
N ASP A 265 -26.44 20.51 15.13
CA ASP A 265 -26.07 21.24 16.35
C ASP A 265 -25.09 20.47 17.23
N LEU A 266 -25.26 19.16 17.41
CA LEU A 266 -24.32 18.33 18.15
C LEU A 266 -22.99 18.19 17.39
N PHE A 267 -23.07 18.07 16.07
CA PHE A 267 -21.92 18.02 15.20
C PHE A 267 -21.12 19.33 15.24
N LEU A 268 -21.77 20.49 15.22
CA LEU A 268 -21.14 21.82 15.27
C LEU A 268 -20.47 22.13 16.63
N SER A 269 -20.79 21.40 17.69
CA SER A 269 -20.25 21.64 19.03
C SER A 269 -18.82 21.16 19.27
N LEU A 270 -18.24 20.32 18.39
CA LEU A 270 -16.92 19.70 18.56
C LEU A 270 -15.81 20.49 17.86
N LYS A 271 -14.60 20.50 18.45
CA LYS A 271 -13.49 21.35 17.99
C LYS A 271 -12.89 20.96 16.64
N SER A 272 -12.79 19.65 16.31
CA SER A 272 -12.21 19.18 15.03
C SER A 272 -12.97 17.99 14.52
N LYS A 273 -13.25 17.97 13.21
CA LYS A 273 -14.14 17.00 12.57
C LYS A 273 -13.61 16.56 11.21
N ILE A 274 -13.76 15.27 10.92
CA ILE A 274 -13.52 14.70 9.59
C ILE A 274 -14.82 14.07 9.10
N LEU A 275 -15.30 14.55 7.98
CA LEU A 275 -16.49 14.03 7.31
C LEU A 275 -16.10 13.21 6.11
N ILE A 276 -16.72 12.05 5.93
CA ILE A 276 -16.42 11.17 4.80
C ILE A 276 -17.73 10.81 4.12
N CYS A 277 -17.82 11.07 2.82
CA CYS A 277 -19.05 10.82 2.07
C CYS A 277 -18.80 10.55 0.59
N THR A 278 -19.85 10.08 -0.11
CA THR A 278 -19.86 10.00 -1.56
C THR A 278 -20.25 11.34 -2.19
N PRO A 279 -19.93 11.57 -3.49
CA PRO A 279 -20.30 12.78 -4.21
C PRO A 279 -21.80 13.05 -4.16
N GLU A 280 -22.62 12.02 -4.35
CA GLU A 280 -24.09 12.14 -4.36
C GLU A 280 -24.61 12.61 -2.98
N LYS A 281 -23.98 12.11 -1.91
CA LYS A 281 -24.41 12.49 -0.55
C LYS A 281 -24.00 13.92 -0.23
N LEU A 282 -22.79 14.34 -0.60
CA LEU A 282 -22.36 15.72 -0.40
C LEU A 282 -23.21 16.70 -1.19
N SER A 283 -23.48 16.42 -2.46
CA SER A 283 -24.38 17.24 -3.29
C SER A 283 -25.76 17.37 -2.63
N TYR A 284 -26.32 16.26 -2.12
CA TYR A 284 -27.59 16.31 -1.38
C TYR A 284 -27.52 17.24 -0.17
N ILE A 285 -26.46 17.17 0.64
CA ILE A 285 -26.30 18.01 1.85
C ILE A 285 -26.22 19.49 1.46
N ILE A 286 -25.42 19.85 0.48
CA ILE A 286 -25.23 21.23 0.03
C ILE A 286 -26.56 21.83 -0.44
N HIS A 287 -27.36 21.09 -1.20
CA HIS A 287 -28.66 21.58 -1.70
C HIS A 287 -29.72 21.76 -0.60
N HIS A 288 -29.56 21.07 0.55
CA HIS A 288 -30.51 21.20 1.65
C HIS A 288 -30.05 22.14 2.76
N GLN A 289 -28.72 22.37 2.87
CA GLN A 289 -28.08 23.15 3.92
C GLN A 289 -26.90 23.94 3.32
N ALA A 290 -27.16 25.05 2.68
CA ALA A 290 -26.15 25.86 1.99
C ALA A 290 -25.04 26.33 2.94
N ASP A 291 -25.40 26.69 4.17
CA ASP A 291 -24.46 27.18 5.19
C ASP A 291 -23.46 26.11 5.68
N PHE A 292 -23.66 24.84 5.27
CA PHE A 292 -22.77 23.74 5.62
C PHE A 292 -21.35 23.92 5.04
N LEU A 293 -21.21 24.54 3.88
CA LEU A 293 -19.91 24.79 3.25
C LEU A 293 -19.06 25.79 4.05
N ASP A 294 -19.67 26.72 4.74
CA ASP A 294 -18.95 27.76 5.52
C ASP A 294 -18.17 27.20 6.71
N GLU A 295 -18.50 25.96 7.13
CA GLU A 295 -17.83 25.28 8.23
C GLU A 295 -16.58 24.47 7.79
N ILE A 296 -16.36 24.32 6.48
CA ILE A 296 -15.38 23.42 5.93
C ILE A 296 -14.14 24.20 5.45
N GLY A 297 -13.02 24.03 6.11
CA GLY A 297 -11.75 24.65 5.70
C GLY A 297 -10.86 23.78 4.82
N LEU A 298 -11.16 22.47 4.71
CA LEU A 298 -10.35 21.53 3.93
C LEU A 298 -11.23 20.55 3.16
N TYR A 299 -11.09 20.56 1.84
CA TYR A 299 -11.76 19.65 0.92
C TYR A 299 -10.78 18.69 0.30
N ILE A 300 -11.03 17.38 0.40
CA ILE A 300 -10.20 16.33 -0.19
C ILE A 300 -11.09 15.45 -1.07
N PHE A 301 -10.83 15.44 -2.36
CA PHE A 301 -11.48 14.59 -3.33
C PHE A 301 -10.57 13.45 -3.73
N ASP A 302 -10.99 12.22 -3.46
CA ASP A 302 -10.22 11.04 -3.83
C ASP A 302 -10.69 10.46 -5.17
N GLU A 303 -9.78 9.76 -5.87
CA GLU A 303 -10.00 9.14 -7.17
C GLU A 303 -10.47 10.12 -8.27
N GLY A 304 -9.76 11.25 -8.41
CA GLY A 304 -10.08 12.30 -9.37
C GLY A 304 -10.17 11.86 -10.84
N HIS A 305 -9.67 10.66 -11.20
CA HIS A 305 -9.85 10.11 -12.55
C HIS A 305 -11.28 9.68 -12.87
N MET A 306 -12.16 9.67 -11.88
CA MET A 306 -13.57 9.31 -12.06
C MET A 306 -14.39 10.34 -12.87
N PHE A 307 -13.82 11.48 -13.25
CA PHE A 307 -14.49 12.45 -14.13
C PHE A 307 -15.01 11.85 -15.45
N ASP A 308 -14.32 10.83 -15.97
CA ASP A 308 -14.70 10.15 -17.22
C ASP A 308 -15.70 9.00 -17.04
N ASP A 309 -16.20 8.74 -15.81
CA ASP A 309 -17.09 7.60 -15.51
C ASP A 309 -18.58 7.93 -15.76
N GLY A 310 -18.91 8.35 -16.96
CA GLY A 310 -20.28 8.53 -17.41
C GLY A 310 -21.13 9.45 -16.52
N SER A 311 -22.31 9.01 -16.10
CA SER A 311 -23.22 9.83 -15.29
C SER A 311 -22.69 10.13 -13.89
N ARG A 312 -21.90 9.24 -13.29
CA ARG A 312 -21.25 9.46 -11.99
C ARG A 312 -20.13 10.48 -12.08
N GLY A 313 -19.36 10.43 -13.15
CA GLY A 313 -18.32 11.42 -13.42
C GLY A 313 -18.91 12.82 -13.55
N ALA A 314 -20.04 12.97 -14.23
CA ALA A 314 -20.74 14.25 -14.33
C ALA A 314 -21.18 14.79 -12.95
N ILE A 315 -21.73 13.95 -12.07
CA ILE A 315 -22.09 14.36 -10.70
C ILE A 315 -20.85 14.83 -9.93
N TYR A 316 -19.75 14.11 -10.07
CA TYR A 316 -18.48 14.43 -9.40
C TYR A 316 -17.92 15.79 -9.89
N GLU A 317 -17.91 16.00 -11.20
CA GLU A 317 -17.46 17.26 -11.82
C GLU A 317 -18.35 18.46 -11.43
N LEU A 318 -19.67 18.29 -11.47
CA LEU A 318 -20.62 19.33 -11.07
C LEU A 318 -20.46 19.70 -9.59
N LEU A 319 -20.32 18.71 -8.70
CA LEU A 319 -20.09 18.92 -7.28
C LEU A 319 -18.80 19.72 -7.02
N ILE A 320 -17.69 19.34 -7.65
CA ILE A 320 -16.43 20.07 -7.51
C ILE A 320 -16.55 21.50 -8.05
N SER A 321 -17.24 21.67 -9.17
CA SER A 321 -17.49 23.00 -9.76
C SER A 321 -18.33 23.88 -8.86
N GLU A 322 -19.34 23.32 -8.20
CA GLU A 322 -20.19 24.00 -7.23
C GLU A 322 -19.35 24.42 -6.01
N ILE A 323 -18.62 23.50 -5.41
CA ILE A 323 -17.73 23.80 -4.27
C ILE A 323 -16.72 24.89 -4.64
N ARG A 324 -16.07 24.77 -5.81
CA ARG A 324 -15.12 25.78 -6.29
C ARG A 324 -15.74 27.18 -6.35
N SER A 325 -17.02 27.31 -6.69
CA SER A 325 -17.70 28.60 -6.77
C SER A 325 -17.98 29.24 -5.40
N HIS A 326 -17.94 28.44 -4.32
CA HIS A 326 -18.20 28.88 -2.94
C HIS A 326 -16.94 29.09 -2.13
N ILE A 327 -15.88 28.30 -2.40
CA ILE A 327 -14.61 28.40 -1.62
C ILE A 327 -13.85 29.69 -1.94
N SER A 328 -13.29 30.30 -0.92
CA SER A 328 -12.38 31.45 -1.00
C SER A 328 -10.91 30.98 -1.12
N LEU A 329 -9.98 31.92 -1.01
CA LEU A 329 -8.55 31.60 -0.99
C LEU A 329 -8.07 31.06 0.37
N GLU A 330 -8.91 31.07 1.39
CA GLU A 330 -8.58 30.61 2.74
C GLU A 330 -8.81 29.12 2.91
N GLU A 331 -9.77 28.53 2.17
CA GLU A 331 -10.03 27.11 2.18
C GLU A 331 -9.07 26.36 1.24
N GLN A 332 -8.70 25.16 1.66
CA GLN A 332 -7.81 24.29 0.90
C GLN A 332 -8.60 23.22 0.15
N LEU A 333 -8.36 23.08 -1.16
CA LEU A 333 -8.92 22.02 -2.00
C LEU A 333 -7.82 21.12 -2.56
N ILE A 334 -7.98 19.81 -2.35
CA ILE A 334 -7.05 18.79 -2.82
C ILE A 334 -7.80 17.76 -3.64
N LEU A 335 -7.34 17.51 -4.86
CA LEU A 335 -7.81 16.43 -5.71
C LEU A 335 -6.73 15.35 -5.82
N LEU A 336 -7.00 14.17 -5.28
CA LEU A 336 -6.12 13.01 -5.33
C LEU A 336 -6.50 12.11 -6.50
N SER A 337 -5.51 11.62 -7.23
CA SER A 337 -5.73 10.65 -8.31
C SER A 337 -4.52 9.72 -8.48
N ALA A 338 -4.77 8.53 -9.02
CA ALA A 338 -3.70 7.62 -9.42
C ALA A 338 -3.09 8.02 -10.77
N VAL A 339 -3.95 8.36 -11.72
CA VAL A 339 -3.55 8.72 -13.10
C VAL A 339 -4.50 9.78 -13.64
N LEU A 340 -3.97 10.89 -14.13
CA LEU A 340 -4.70 11.92 -14.87
C LEU A 340 -3.88 12.26 -16.11
N SER A 341 -4.40 11.96 -17.28
CA SER A 341 -3.73 12.26 -18.56
C SER A 341 -3.63 13.77 -18.86
N ASN A 342 -4.52 14.56 -18.27
CA ASN A 342 -4.66 16.01 -18.46
C ASN A 342 -4.56 16.79 -17.14
N ALA A 343 -3.72 16.32 -16.20
CA ALA A 343 -3.58 16.87 -14.84
C ALA A 343 -3.33 18.38 -14.81
N GLU A 344 -2.49 18.91 -15.71
CA GLU A 344 -2.21 20.36 -15.80
C GLU A 344 -3.45 21.16 -16.21
N GLN A 345 -4.27 20.63 -17.13
CA GLN A 345 -5.51 21.30 -17.55
C GLN A 345 -6.53 21.32 -16.43
N ILE A 346 -6.67 20.20 -15.72
CA ILE A 346 -7.54 20.11 -14.54
C ILE A 346 -7.05 21.05 -13.44
N GLN A 347 -5.75 21.12 -13.19
CA GLN A 347 -5.19 22.05 -12.20
C GLN A 347 -5.52 23.50 -12.53
N LYS A 348 -5.33 23.95 -13.78
CA LYS A 348 -5.68 25.30 -14.21
C LYS A 348 -7.17 25.57 -14.14
N TRP A 349 -7.98 24.62 -14.56
CA TRP A 349 -9.43 24.73 -14.50
C TRP A 349 -9.94 24.80 -13.06
N LEU A 350 -9.45 23.90 -12.18
CA LEU A 350 -9.99 23.76 -10.83
C LEU A 350 -9.38 24.79 -9.86
N LEU A 351 -8.07 25.00 -9.91
CA LEU A 351 -7.33 25.76 -8.90
C LEU A 351 -6.78 27.10 -9.43
N GLY A 352 -6.87 27.33 -10.74
CA GLY A 352 -6.25 28.50 -11.37
C GLY A 352 -4.73 28.47 -11.35
N GLU A 353 -4.11 29.64 -11.50
CA GLU A 353 -2.65 29.77 -11.53
C GLU A 353 -2.00 29.62 -10.13
N ALA A 354 -2.74 29.81 -9.07
CA ALA A 354 -2.24 29.69 -7.69
C ALA A 354 -2.18 28.24 -7.18
N GLY A 355 -2.93 27.33 -7.82
CA GLY A 355 -2.89 25.91 -7.45
C GLY A 355 -1.61 25.21 -7.89
N VAL A 356 -1.30 24.10 -7.27
CA VAL A 356 -0.10 23.32 -7.59
C VAL A 356 -0.43 21.93 -8.13
N LEU A 357 0.43 21.41 -8.99
CA LEU A 357 0.43 20.02 -9.41
C LEU A 357 1.56 19.28 -8.67
N ALA A 358 1.18 18.36 -7.81
CA ALA A 358 2.11 17.46 -7.13
C ALA A 358 2.09 16.12 -7.87
N SER A 359 2.98 15.96 -8.83
CA SER A 359 3.18 14.75 -9.63
C SER A 359 4.65 14.52 -9.83
N ASP A 360 5.10 13.28 -9.65
CA ASP A 360 6.46 12.85 -9.96
C ASP A 360 6.43 11.43 -10.53
N PRO A 361 6.79 11.25 -11.81
CA PRO A 361 6.82 9.93 -12.45
C PRO A 361 7.82 8.95 -11.82
N GLN A 362 8.80 9.46 -11.06
CA GLN A 362 9.81 8.62 -10.41
C GLN A 362 9.28 7.96 -9.15
N ILE A 363 8.17 8.46 -8.58
CA ILE A 363 7.55 7.84 -7.41
C ILE A 363 6.81 6.58 -7.83
N LYS A 364 7.40 5.43 -7.51
CA LYS A 364 6.84 4.10 -7.77
C LYS A 364 6.39 3.48 -6.46
N ALA A 365 5.21 2.84 -6.47
CA ALA A 365 4.71 2.12 -5.30
C ALA A 365 5.46 0.81 -5.08
N THR A 366 5.57 0.06 -6.16
CA THR A 366 6.20 -1.26 -6.23
C THR A 366 6.59 -1.48 -7.68
N PRO A 367 7.73 -2.12 -7.96
CA PRO A 367 8.07 -2.51 -9.31
C PRO A 367 6.94 -3.34 -9.93
N LYS A 368 6.48 -2.92 -11.11
CA LYS A 368 5.46 -3.63 -11.86
C LYS A 368 6.11 -4.28 -13.06
N THR A 369 5.83 -5.56 -13.26
CA THR A 369 6.24 -6.28 -14.45
C THR A 369 5.00 -6.76 -15.18
N ILE A 370 4.85 -6.37 -16.44
CA ILE A 370 3.71 -6.74 -17.28
C ILE A 370 4.12 -7.91 -18.15
N GLY A 371 3.47 -9.04 -17.99
CA GLY A 371 3.72 -10.24 -18.79
C GLY A 371 2.54 -10.54 -19.71
N PHE A 372 2.79 -10.62 -21.02
CA PHE A 372 1.81 -11.06 -22.00
C PHE A 372 2.03 -12.55 -22.33
N ALA A 373 1.11 -13.38 -21.86
CA ALA A 373 1.12 -14.80 -22.16
C ALA A 373 0.50 -15.05 -23.55
N SER A 374 1.24 -15.74 -24.41
CA SER A 374 0.82 -16.04 -25.77
C SER A 374 0.37 -17.50 -25.92
N GLN A 375 -0.42 -17.77 -26.96
CA GLN A 375 -0.83 -19.14 -27.33
C GLN A 375 0.36 -20.01 -27.78
N THR A 376 1.50 -19.40 -28.10
CA THR A 376 2.76 -20.08 -28.43
C THR A 376 3.51 -20.60 -27.21
N LYS A 377 2.92 -20.44 -26.02
CA LYS A 377 3.45 -20.84 -24.69
C LYS A 377 4.58 -19.98 -24.16
N ASP A 378 4.78 -18.80 -24.71
CA ASP A 378 5.80 -17.86 -24.29
C ASP A 378 5.17 -16.75 -23.46
N ILE A 379 5.93 -16.14 -22.54
CA ILE A 379 5.57 -14.89 -21.88
C ILE A 379 6.55 -13.83 -22.32
N HIS A 380 6.04 -12.71 -22.79
CA HIS A 380 6.80 -11.51 -23.13
C HIS A 380 6.62 -10.48 -22.03
N TYR A 381 7.71 -10.05 -21.42
CA TYR A 381 7.72 -9.12 -20.31
C TYR A 381 8.09 -7.71 -20.75
N TYR A 382 7.40 -6.75 -20.16
CA TYR A 382 7.58 -5.32 -20.41
C TYR A 382 7.72 -4.59 -19.08
N SER A 383 8.68 -3.71 -18.95
CA SER A 383 8.77 -2.80 -17.81
C SER A 383 7.83 -1.60 -17.98
N ASP A 384 7.53 -0.92 -16.87
CA ASP A 384 6.48 0.10 -16.75
C ASP A 384 6.54 1.23 -17.80
N ASP A 385 7.71 1.58 -18.32
CA ASP A 385 7.92 2.79 -19.10
C ASP A 385 8.37 2.54 -20.56
N SER A 386 8.48 1.29 -20.98
CA SER A 386 8.96 1.01 -22.33
C SER A 386 7.91 0.27 -23.16
N ALA A 387 7.64 0.78 -24.36
CA ALA A 387 6.95 0.02 -25.40
C ALA A 387 7.82 -1.12 -25.97
N GLN A 388 9.05 -1.27 -25.46
CA GLN A 388 9.98 -2.31 -25.87
C GLN A 388 9.91 -3.50 -24.92
N GLU A 389 9.94 -4.70 -25.48
CA GLU A 389 10.06 -5.93 -24.73
C GLU A 389 11.42 -5.98 -24.01
N ASP A 390 11.39 -6.24 -22.69
CA ASP A 390 12.62 -6.37 -21.90
C ASP A 390 13.24 -7.75 -22.09
N PHE A 391 12.41 -8.79 -21.94
CA PHE A 391 12.81 -10.18 -22.13
C PHE A 391 11.58 -11.06 -22.34
N TYR A 392 11.79 -12.27 -22.82
CA TYR A 392 10.74 -13.26 -22.91
C TYR A 392 11.17 -14.61 -22.31
N VAL A 393 10.19 -15.34 -21.81
CA VAL A 393 10.39 -16.69 -21.28
C VAL A 393 9.72 -17.70 -22.24
N PRO A 394 10.51 -18.46 -23.00
CA PRO A 394 9.97 -19.45 -23.90
C PRO A 394 9.45 -20.67 -23.13
N ARG A 395 8.45 -21.36 -23.70
CA ARG A 395 7.90 -22.61 -23.15
C ARG A 395 7.43 -22.51 -21.69
N SER A 396 6.90 -21.35 -21.31
CA SER A 396 6.43 -21.10 -19.95
C SER A 396 5.20 -21.94 -19.56
N ILE A 397 4.46 -22.49 -20.55
CA ILE A 397 3.28 -23.32 -20.35
C ILE A 397 3.60 -24.78 -20.66
N GLU A 398 3.40 -25.64 -19.67
CA GLU A 398 3.42 -27.07 -19.79
C GLU A 398 1.98 -27.61 -19.90
N VAL A 399 1.67 -28.30 -21.01
CA VAL A 399 0.35 -28.85 -21.25
C VAL A 399 0.30 -30.29 -20.78
N ILE A 400 -0.61 -30.60 -19.88
CA ILE A 400 -0.79 -31.93 -19.31
C ILE A 400 -2.09 -32.59 -19.81
N ALA A 401 -2.12 -33.91 -19.88
CA ALA A 401 -3.31 -34.70 -20.22
C ALA A 401 -4.16 -34.91 -18.96
N LEU A 402 -5.42 -34.51 -18.98
CA LEU A 402 -6.38 -34.73 -17.89
C LEU A 402 -6.94 -36.15 -17.89
N GLN A 403 -7.31 -36.68 -16.73
CA GLN A 403 -7.99 -37.95 -16.62
C GLN A 403 -9.32 -37.92 -17.38
N LYS A 404 -9.57 -38.98 -18.20
CA LYS A 404 -10.83 -39.13 -18.92
C LYS A 404 -11.98 -39.44 -17.98
N ARG A 405 -13.12 -38.82 -18.21
CA ARG A 405 -14.38 -39.23 -17.57
C ARG A 405 -14.89 -40.52 -18.18
N PRO A 406 -15.71 -41.32 -17.46
CA PRO A 406 -16.37 -42.48 -18.02
C PRO A 406 -17.12 -42.11 -19.32
N ARG A 407 -16.91 -42.88 -20.40
CA ARG A 407 -17.48 -42.69 -21.75
C ARG A 407 -16.95 -41.48 -22.55
N GLU A 408 -15.93 -40.77 -22.06
CA GLU A 408 -15.30 -39.68 -22.80
C GLU A 408 -14.39 -40.25 -23.91
N LYS A 409 -14.67 -39.87 -25.18
CA LYS A 409 -13.90 -40.36 -26.32
C LYS A 409 -12.62 -39.59 -26.58
N LYS A 410 -12.67 -38.22 -26.41
CA LYS A 410 -11.55 -37.35 -26.70
C LYS A 410 -10.68 -37.13 -25.46
N GLN A 411 -9.36 -37.09 -25.63
CA GLN A 411 -8.43 -36.63 -24.59
C GLN A 411 -8.59 -35.13 -24.38
N ARG A 412 -8.67 -34.70 -23.14
CA ARG A 412 -8.63 -33.31 -22.73
C ARG A 412 -7.28 -32.95 -22.15
N TYR A 413 -6.89 -31.74 -22.34
CA TYR A 413 -5.60 -31.19 -21.86
C TYR A 413 -5.82 -29.97 -21.02
N PHE A 414 -4.86 -29.65 -20.17
CA PHE A 414 -4.82 -28.41 -19.39
C PHE A 414 -3.38 -27.85 -19.39
N PRO A 415 -3.21 -26.54 -19.56
CA PRO A 415 -4.24 -25.59 -20.00
C PRO A 415 -4.61 -25.79 -21.48
N GLU A 416 -5.86 -25.47 -21.83
CA GLU A 416 -6.28 -25.35 -23.22
C GLU A 416 -5.79 -24.00 -23.75
N LEU A 417 -4.81 -24.03 -24.68
CA LEU A 417 -4.09 -22.81 -25.09
C LEU A 417 -4.97 -21.75 -25.77
N THR A 418 -6.14 -22.13 -26.26
CA THR A 418 -7.12 -21.22 -26.85
C THR A 418 -8.11 -20.66 -25.86
N ASP A 419 -8.12 -21.15 -24.61
CA ASP A 419 -8.98 -20.64 -23.53
C ASP A 419 -8.20 -19.77 -22.55
N ALA A 420 -8.44 -18.46 -22.57
CA ALA A 420 -7.80 -17.49 -21.69
C ALA A 420 -8.01 -17.81 -20.19
N LYS A 421 -9.13 -18.45 -19.82
CA LYS A 421 -9.39 -18.84 -18.44
C LYS A 421 -8.44 -19.95 -17.97
N ASP A 422 -8.19 -20.93 -18.84
CA ASP A 422 -7.24 -22.01 -18.52
C ASP A 422 -5.82 -21.47 -18.37
N ILE A 423 -5.42 -20.53 -19.22
CA ILE A 423 -4.13 -19.85 -19.13
C ILE A 423 -4.04 -19.06 -17.83
N ALA A 424 -5.09 -18.30 -17.47
CA ALA A 424 -5.13 -17.55 -16.23
C ALA A 424 -5.04 -18.45 -14.98
N ILE A 425 -5.78 -19.56 -14.94
CA ILE A 425 -5.72 -20.54 -13.86
C ILE A 425 -4.32 -21.16 -13.75
N TYR A 426 -3.70 -21.49 -14.87
CA TYR A 426 -2.38 -22.09 -14.92
C TYR A 426 -1.32 -21.17 -14.31
N TYR A 427 -1.30 -19.90 -14.73
CA TYR A 427 -0.35 -18.93 -14.17
C TYR A 427 -0.68 -18.55 -12.73
N ALA A 428 -1.95 -18.42 -12.38
CA ALA A 428 -2.35 -18.17 -10.98
C ALA A 428 -1.82 -19.27 -10.05
N ASN A 429 -1.95 -20.56 -10.45
CA ASN A 429 -1.38 -21.65 -9.67
C ASN A 429 0.15 -21.53 -9.52
N LYS A 430 0.87 -21.21 -10.59
CA LYS A 430 2.33 -21.00 -10.53
C LYS A 430 2.71 -19.82 -9.61
N LEU A 431 2.01 -18.70 -9.72
CA LEU A 431 2.27 -17.50 -8.94
C LEU A 431 1.95 -17.70 -7.44
N CYS A 432 0.96 -18.53 -7.12
CA CYS A 432 0.60 -18.86 -5.74
C CYS A 432 1.72 -19.57 -4.95
N LYS A 433 2.74 -20.08 -5.64
CA LYS A 433 3.96 -20.59 -4.99
C LYS A 433 4.66 -19.49 -4.18
N ASN A 434 4.78 -18.29 -4.73
CA ASN A 434 5.56 -17.20 -4.16
C ASN A 434 4.72 -16.06 -3.57
N GLY A 435 3.42 -15.97 -3.91
CA GLY A 435 2.56 -14.87 -3.45
C GLY A 435 1.09 -15.19 -3.59
N ALA A 436 0.26 -14.18 -3.37
CA ALA A 436 -1.16 -14.25 -3.67
C ALA A 436 -1.41 -13.87 -5.14
N ALA A 437 -2.43 -14.45 -5.76
CA ALA A 437 -2.84 -14.17 -7.12
C ALA A 437 -4.31 -13.74 -7.17
N ALA A 438 -4.64 -12.86 -8.13
CA ALA A 438 -6.01 -12.50 -8.43
C ALA A 438 -6.29 -12.72 -9.91
N ILE A 439 -7.40 -13.42 -10.23
CA ILE A 439 -7.87 -13.57 -11.60
C ILE A 439 -8.98 -12.55 -11.83
N PHE A 440 -8.68 -11.51 -12.59
CA PHE A 440 -9.68 -10.51 -12.94
C PHE A 440 -10.68 -11.04 -13.95
N ALA A 441 -11.97 -10.93 -13.62
CA ALA A 441 -13.09 -11.32 -14.48
C ALA A 441 -14.04 -10.13 -14.62
N ASN A 442 -14.31 -9.72 -15.87
CA ASN A 442 -15.16 -8.57 -16.19
C ASN A 442 -16.67 -8.80 -15.95
N ARG A 443 -17.10 -10.03 -15.62
CA ARG A 443 -18.49 -10.37 -15.31
C ARG A 443 -18.57 -11.41 -14.21
N THR A 444 -19.58 -11.33 -13.35
CA THR A 444 -19.85 -12.29 -12.27
C THR A 444 -20.05 -13.73 -12.78
N SER A 445 -20.67 -13.89 -13.97
CA SER A 445 -20.80 -15.21 -14.62
C SER A 445 -19.45 -15.83 -14.99
N THR A 446 -18.45 -15.01 -15.29
CA THR A 446 -17.09 -15.48 -15.57
C THR A 446 -16.40 -15.98 -14.32
N VAL A 447 -16.61 -15.32 -13.16
CA VAL A 447 -16.11 -15.79 -11.85
C VAL A 447 -16.59 -17.23 -11.59
N LEU A 448 -17.89 -17.47 -11.71
CA LEU A 448 -18.45 -18.81 -11.53
C LEU A 448 -17.90 -19.83 -12.56
N THR A 449 -17.66 -19.40 -13.79
CA THR A 449 -17.10 -20.27 -14.84
C THR A 449 -15.65 -20.69 -14.51
N VAL A 450 -14.81 -19.73 -14.02
CA VAL A 450 -13.44 -20.01 -13.58
C VAL A 450 -13.45 -20.98 -12.39
N ILE A 451 -14.28 -20.74 -11.40
CA ILE A 451 -14.41 -21.62 -10.23
C ILE A 451 -14.86 -23.02 -10.63
N ASN A 452 -15.87 -23.16 -11.49
CA ASN A 452 -16.31 -24.46 -11.97
C ASN A 452 -15.20 -25.19 -12.75
N ARG A 453 -14.38 -24.45 -13.49
CA ARG A 453 -13.23 -25.04 -14.19
C ARG A 453 -12.17 -25.55 -13.23
N ILE A 454 -11.87 -24.81 -12.15
CA ILE A 454 -10.95 -25.25 -11.09
C ILE A 454 -11.47 -26.55 -10.43
N ILE A 455 -12.76 -26.61 -10.10
CA ILE A 455 -13.39 -27.81 -9.55
C ILE A 455 -13.33 -28.97 -10.54
N GLU A 456 -13.55 -28.71 -11.83
CA GLU A 456 -13.42 -29.74 -12.88
C GLU A 456 -12.01 -30.30 -12.96
N LEU A 457 -10.98 -29.45 -12.93
CA LEU A 457 -9.57 -29.85 -12.97
C LEU A 457 -9.25 -30.81 -11.82
N ARG A 458 -9.65 -30.45 -10.60
CA ARG A 458 -9.51 -31.34 -9.44
C ARG A 458 -10.20 -32.68 -9.64
N ASN A 459 -11.46 -32.67 -10.12
CA ASN A 459 -12.22 -33.89 -10.36
C ASN A 459 -11.65 -34.77 -11.50
N ARG A 460 -10.72 -34.23 -12.29
CA ARG A 460 -9.96 -34.92 -13.31
C ARG A 460 -8.54 -35.29 -12.88
N GLY A 461 -8.28 -35.26 -11.57
CA GLY A 461 -6.98 -35.66 -11.01
C GLY A 461 -5.86 -34.64 -11.19
N HIS A 462 -6.18 -33.39 -11.59
CA HIS A 462 -5.20 -32.32 -11.59
C HIS A 462 -5.39 -31.47 -10.35
N ASP A 463 -4.47 -31.64 -9.40
CA ASP A 463 -4.46 -30.85 -8.17
C ASP A 463 -3.71 -29.53 -8.42
N LEU A 464 -4.35 -28.41 -8.05
CA LEU A 464 -3.74 -27.09 -8.06
C LEU A 464 -2.99 -26.90 -6.73
N ALA A 465 -1.90 -27.66 -6.58
CA ALA A 465 -1.23 -27.86 -5.30
C ALA A 465 -0.69 -26.57 -4.67
N GLU A 466 -0.22 -25.62 -5.51
CA GLU A 466 0.36 -24.38 -5.02
C GLU A 466 -0.68 -23.44 -4.41
N ILE A 467 -1.90 -23.43 -4.95
CA ILE A 467 -3.00 -22.62 -4.42
C ILE A 467 -3.39 -23.14 -3.03
N LYS A 468 -3.67 -24.44 -2.95
CA LYS A 468 -4.14 -25.07 -1.72
C LYS A 468 -3.04 -25.19 -0.67
N GLY A 469 -1.84 -25.62 -1.07
CA GLY A 469 -0.72 -25.90 -0.16
C GLY A 469 -0.16 -24.65 0.52
N ASN A 470 -0.32 -23.48 -0.10
CA ASN A 470 0.13 -22.21 0.46
C ASN A 470 -1.00 -21.38 1.11
N SER A 471 -2.21 -21.92 1.22
CA SER A 471 -3.35 -21.30 1.93
C SER A 471 -3.51 -21.89 3.32
N ASP A 472 -4.01 -21.08 4.26
CA ASP A 472 -4.30 -21.51 5.64
C ASP A 472 -5.53 -22.43 5.68
N GLY A 473 -5.33 -23.67 6.12
CA GLY A 473 -6.39 -24.69 6.16
C GLY A 473 -7.50 -24.38 7.15
N GLU A 474 -7.21 -23.74 8.29
CA GLU A 474 -8.23 -23.37 9.27
C GLU A 474 -9.10 -22.24 8.72
N GLU A 475 -8.49 -21.22 8.13
CA GLU A 475 -9.20 -20.10 7.57
C GLU A 475 -10.04 -20.52 6.35
N MET A 476 -9.52 -21.40 5.48
CA MET A 476 -10.31 -22.00 4.40
C MET A 476 -11.55 -22.71 4.91
N ASN A 477 -11.45 -23.46 6.02
CA ASN A 477 -12.60 -24.15 6.62
C ASN A 477 -13.62 -23.17 7.21
N ARG A 478 -13.17 -22.10 7.89
CA ARG A 478 -14.05 -21.05 8.41
C ARG A 478 -14.81 -20.34 7.29
N LEU A 479 -14.11 -19.98 6.22
CA LEU A 479 -14.71 -19.36 5.05
C LEU A 479 -15.68 -20.29 4.34
N ALA A 480 -15.36 -21.59 4.22
CA ALA A 480 -16.26 -22.57 3.64
C ALA A 480 -17.55 -22.74 4.47
N GLN A 481 -17.45 -22.75 5.80
CA GLN A 481 -18.62 -22.77 6.67
C GLN A 481 -19.48 -21.51 6.50
N LEU A 482 -18.85 -20.34 6.47
CA LEU A 482 -19.56 -19.09 6.24
C LEU A 482 -20.22 -19.08 4.85
N MET A 483 -19.50 -19.49 3.79
CA MET A 483 -20.03 -19.58 2.43
C MET A 483 -21.18 -20.58 2.33
N SER A 484 -21.07 -21.73 3.04
CA SER A 484 -22.11 -22.76 3.11
C SER A 484 -23.40 -22.25 3.73
N SER A 485 -23.32 -21.37 4.73
CA SER A 485 -24.51 -20.79 5.38
C SER A 485 -25.33 -19.90 4.44
N TYR A 486 -24.71 -19.32 3.41
CA TYR A 486 -25.41 -18.48 2.42
C TYR A 486 -25.84 -19.26 1.18
N TYR A 487 -25.00 -20.19 0.69
CA TYR A 487 -25.19 -20.84 -0.61
C TYR A 487 -25.42 -22.36 -0.51
N GLY A 488 -25.13 -22.98 0.63
CA GLY A 488 -25.18 -24.44 0.82
C GLY A 488 -23.84 -25.13 0.53
N GLU A 489 -23.67 -26.34 1.08
CA GLU A 489 -22.41 -27.11 1.03
C GLU A 489 -21.97 -27.50 -0.40
N GLN A 490 -22.93 -27.79 -1.27
CA GLN A 490 -22.67 -28.26 -2.64
C GLN A 490 -22.48 -27.12 -3.64
N HIS A 491 -22.58 -25.87 -3.21
CA HIS A 491 -22.41 -24.74 -4.10
C HIS A 491 -20.93 -24.58 -4.53
N PRO A 492 -20.66 -24.25 -5.80
CA PRO A 492 -19.28 -24.10 -6.31
C PRO A 492 -18.40 -23.17 -5.47
N TYR A 493 -18.95 -22.10 -4.90
CA TYR A 493 -18.20 -21.17 -4.04
C TYR A 493 -17.74 -21.85 -2.74
N THR A 494 -18.60 -22.63 -2.12
CA THR A 494 -18.25 -23.38 -0.89
C THR A 494 -17.15 -24.42 -1.18
N ILE A 495 -17.30 -25.16 -2.30
CA ILE A 495 -16.29 -26.14 -2.72
C ILE A 495 -14.95 -25.46 -3.03
N ALA A 496 -14.96 -24.27 -3.68
CA ALA A 496 -13.77 -23.51 -4.02
C ALA A 496 -13.01 -23.03 -2.78
N CYS A 497 -13.71 -22.66 -1.69
CA CYS A 497 -13.05 -22.28 -0.45
C CYS A 497 -12.13 -23.40 0.08
N HIS A 498 -12.56 -24.65 0.03
CA HIS A 498 -11.73 -25.81 0.42
C HIS A 498 -10.52 -26.04 -0.51
N LEU A 499 -10.48 -25.35 -1.66
CA LEU A 499 -9.37 -25.39 -2.61
C LEU A 499 -8.44 -24.17 -2.49
N GLY A 500 -8.70 -23.25 -1.56
CA GLY A 500 -7.94 -22.01 -1.44
C GLY A 500 -8.30 -20.95 -2.48
N VAL A 501 -9.52 -21.01 -3.03
CA VAL A 501 -10.03 -20.08 -4.06
C VAL A 501 -11.27 -19.38 -3.56
N LEU A 502 -11.29 -18.05 -3.60
CA LEU A 502 -12.39 -17.24 -3.12
C LEU A 502 -13.01 -16.38 -4.23
N PRO A 503 -14.37 -16.34 -4.33
CA PRO A 503 -15.02 -15.38 -5.21
C PRO A 503 -15.00 -13.97 -4.58
N HIS A 504 -14.76 -12.94 -5.41
CA HIS A 504 -14.92 -11.55 -4.99
C HIS A 504 -15.62 -10.75 -6.09
N TYR A 505 -16.76 -10.14 -5.78
CA TYR A 505 -17.52 -9.26 -6.67
C TYR A 505 -18.51 -8.40 -5.89
N SER A 506 -19.01 -7.29 -6.50
CA SER A 506 -19.80 -6.25 -5.83
C SER A 506 -21.09 -6.75 -5.16
N ASN A 507 -21.78 -7.72 -5.79
CA ASN A 507 -23.06 -8.26 -5.30
C ASN A 507 -22.91 -9.45 -4.33
N LEU A 508 -21.68 -9.76 -3.90
CA LEU A 508 -21.48 -10.74 -2.83
C LEU A 508 -22.07 -10.19 -1.52
N PRO A 509 -22.80 -11.01 -0.72
CA PRO A 509 -23.29 -10.56 0.59
C PRO A 509 -22.19 -9.88 1.41
N ASN A 510 -22.53 -8.77 2.06
CA ASN A 510 -21.53 -7.87 2.65
C ASN A 510 -20.61 -8.58 3.66
N GLY A 511 -21.18 -9.45 4.51
CA GLY A 511 -20.38 -10.24 5.47
C GLY A 511 -19.38 -11.19 4.79
N LEU A 512 -19.77 -11.83 3.68
CA LEU A 512 -18.90 -12.69 2.90
C LEU A 512 -17.80 -11.88 2.21
N ARG A 513 -18.15 -10.74 1.62
CA ARG A 513 -17.19 -9.86 0.95
C ARG A 513 -16.09 -9.41 1.91
N LEU A 514 -16.47 -8.92 3.10
CA LEU A 514 -15.51 -8.51 4.13
C LEU A 514 -14.63 -9.67 4.60
N ALA A 515 -15.19 -10.87 4.78
CA ALA A 515 -14.42 -12.04 5.17
C ALA A 515 -13.40 -12.45 4.09
N VAL A 516 -13.78 -12.41 2.81
CA VAL A 516 -12.88 -12.67 1.66
C VAL A 516 -11.76 -11.62 1.61
N GLU A 517 -12.09 -10.35 1.73
CA GLU A 517 -11.10 -9.25 1.73
C GLU A 517 -10.12 -9.38 2.91
N TYR A 518 -10.62 -9.70 4.10
CA TYR A 518 -9.80 -9.96 5.29
C TYR A 518 -8.82 -11.12 5.08
N ALA A 519 -9.32 -12.26 4.62
CA ALA A 519 -8.50 -13.44 4.40
C ALA A 519 -7.41 -13.20 3.33
N PHE A 520 -7.74 -12.49 2.26
CA PHE A 520 -6.78 -12.16 1.21
C PHE A 520 -5.74 -11.14 1.68
N ARG A 521 -6.15 -10.09 2.38
CA ARG A 521 -5.27 -9.08 2.97
C ARG A 521 -4.26 -9.69 3.96
N ASN A 522 -4.72 -10.66 4.77
CA ASN A 522 -3.87 -11.37 5.73
C ASN A 522 -3.08 -12.54 5.11
N LYS A 523 -3.13 -12.70 3.78
CA LYS A 523 -2.42 -13.76 3.05
C LYS A 523 -2.83 -15.18 3.47
N ALA A 524 -3.98 -15.33 4.13
CA ALA A 524 -4.52 -16.61 4.57
C ALA A 524 -5.00 -17.47 3.38
N VAL A 525 -5.46 -16.85 2.31
CA VAL A 525 -5.85 -17.51 1.06
C VAL A 525 -5.08 -16.92 -0.11
N ARG A 526 -4.71 -17.77 -1.07
CA ARG A 526 -3.77 -17.42 -2.14
C ARG A 526 -4.43 -16.99 -3.45
N LEU A 527 -5.66 -17.40 -3.74
CA LEU A 527 -6.33 -17.07 -5.01
C LEU A 527 -7.70 -16.44 -4.78
N VAL A 528 -7.89 -15.27 -5.43
CA VAL A 528 -9.17 -14.54 -5.49
C VAL A 528 -9.60 -14.34 -6.94
#